data_cc18556e9f7c0f0da06213caff6958b8
#
_entry.id   cc18556e9f7c0f0da06213caff6958b8
#
_cell.length_a   1.000
_cell.length_b   1.000
_cell.length_c   1.000
_cell.angle_alpha   90.00
_cell.angle_beta   90.00
_cell.angle_gamma   90.00
#
_symmetry.space_group_name_H-M   'P 1'
#
loop_
_entity.id
_entity.type
_entity.pdbx_description
1 polymer ?
#
loop_
_entity_poly.entity_id
_entity_poly.type
_entity_poly.pdbx_seq_one_letter_code
_entity_poly.pdbx_strand_id
1 'polypeptide(L)'
;MDWQSVSAFAKLFFAVQFLSIAALAQMPALSPLPGTGSLSQPTNSTQFIFVLAGDNRPAHSSDPQSAVPGNIFCAVQRMNPPAAVVLWTGDTISGKDPQHPKRMHDQYKEFLGIATRAGVPVFNAPGNHEMDDSTETPSKVMKDLYRKYMAGTYGAFSYGNTRFIALDSENEPSGAAKSVTTAEGQAKVQAPGAITKTQLKLLKDDLEANKSMAHVIIFMHHPVKAYEKKDGLDEASKKTLEDLFASYKNVSYVISGHEHMYFNSQGPKDLFTPPPARADPAQPPTYLVSGGGGAPLKSNTPGSFFHYLVFTVNGNQITPSLIKVPEINNCTQ
;
A
#
# COMPACT_ATOMS: atom_id res chain seq x y z
N MET A 1 -47.10 53.76 -52.89
CA MET A 1 -47.05 54.35 -51.58
C MET A 1 -47.68 53.28 -50.66
N ASP A 2 -47.11 52.64 -49.72
CA ASP A 2 -46.04 52.95 -48.84
C ASP A 2 -45.28 51.63 -48.40
N TRP A 3 -44.03 51.79 -48.14
CA TRP A 3 -43.11 50.81 -47.64
C TRP A 3 -43.35 50.56 -46.14
N GLN A 4 -43.39 49.31 -45.69
CA GLN A 4 -42.87 48.99 -44.38
C GLN A 4 -42.28 47.59 -44.36
N SER A 5 -40.98 47.52 -44.37
CA SER A 5 -40.16 46.36 -44.09
C SER A 5 -40.17 46.07 -42.58
N VAL A 6 -40.54 44.85 -42.22
CA VAL A 6 -40.35 44.35 -40.84
C VAL A 6 -39.24 43.33 -40.84
N SER A 7 -38.11 43.77 -40.37
CA SER A 7 -36.94 42.90 -40.08
C SER A 7 -37.22 42.03 -38.85
N ALA A 8 -37.28 40.70 -39.07
CA ALA A 8 -37.31 39.71 -38.00
C ALA A 8 -35.88 39.48 -37.51
N PHE A 9 -35.51 40.07 -36.39
CA PHE A 9 -34.31 39.71 -35.65
C PHE A 9 -34.53 38.36 -34.96
N ALA A 10 -33.98 37.30 -35.51
CA ALA A 10 -33.87 36.03 -34.79
C ALA A 10 -32.80 36.17 -33.69
N LYS A 11 -33.23 36.27 -32.47
CA LYS A 11 -32.36 36.18 -31.30
C LYS A 11 -32.01 34.72 -31.10
N LEU A 12 -30.82 34.34 -31.55
CA LEU A 12 -30.22 33.03 -31.24
C LEU A 12 -29.72 33.03 -29.79
N PHE A 13 -30.51 32.49 -28.86
CA PHE A 13 -30.05 32.22 -27.51
C PHE A 13 -29.13 31.02 -27.52
N PHE A 14 -27.83 31.25 -27.53
CA PHE A 14 -26.86 30.21 -27.13
C PHE A 14 -27.01 29.97 -25.62
N ALA A 15 -27.72 28.92 -25.25
CA ALA A 15 -27.67 28.38 -23.90
C ALA A 15 -26.33 27.66 -23.74
N VAL A 16 -25.35 28.36 -23.19
CA VAL A 16 -24.11 27.73 -22.71
C VAL A 16 -24.48 26.88 -21.49
N GLN A 17 -24.72 25.62 -21.68
CA GLN A 17 -24.81 24.67 -20.57
C GLN A 17 -23.43 24.55 -19.94
N PHE A 18 -23.22 25.26 -18.83
CA PHE A 18 -22.14 24.95 -17.91
C PHE A 18 -22.43 23.56 -17.29
N LEU A 19 -21.92 22.50 -17.91
CA LEU A 19 -21.76 21.25 -17.19
C LEU A 19 -20.77 21.53 -16.07
N SER A 20 -21.27 21.71 -14.85
CA SER A 20 -20.46 21.65 -13.67
C SER A 20 -19.94 20.20 -13.55
N ILE A 21 -18.73 19.96 -14.03
CA ILE A 21 -18.01 18.73 -13.72
C ILE A 21 -17.80 18.78 -12.20
N ALA A 22 -18.64 18.06 -11.46
CA ALA A 22 -18.40 17.88 -10.04
C ALA A 22 -17.00 17.27 -9.91
N ALA A 23 -16.08 17.96 -9.24
CA ALA A 23 -14.76 17.43 -8.99
C ALA A 23 -14.91 16.11 -8.21
N LEU A 24 -14.38 15.02 -8.77
CA LEU A 24 -14.36 13.75 -8.10
C LEU A 24 -13.56 13.86 -6.79
N ALA A 25 -14.09 13.33 -5.71
CA ALA A 25 -13.40 13.32 -4.44
C ALA A 25 -12.27 12.29 -4.52
N GLN A 26 -11.04 12.75 -4.57
CA GLN A 26 -9.85 11.89 -4.65
C GLN A 26 -9.43 11.39 -3.27
N MET A 27 -8.58 10.38 -3.24
CA MET A 27 -7.89 9.94 -2.03
C MET A 27 -7.15 11.13 -1.38
N PRO A 28 -7.13 11.23 -0.05
CA PRO A 28 -6.35 12.28 0.61
C PRO A 28 -4.86 12.16 0.25
N ALA A 29 -4.14 13.27 0.27
CA ALA A 29 -2.71 13.25 0.04
C ALA A 29 -2.01 12.38 1.10
N LEU A 30 -1.24 11.40 0.66
CA LEU A 30 -0.40 10.60 1.55
C LEU A 30 0.93 11.34 1.77
N SER A 31 1.28 11.53 3.03
CA SER A 31 2.57 12.12 3.41
C SER A 31 3.62 11.05 3.63
N PRO A 32 4.90 11.31 3.32
CA PRO A 32 5.96 10.41 3.70
C PRO A 32 6.15 10.37 5.22
N LEU A 33 6.80 9.33 5.71
CA LEU A 33 7.13 9.18 7.13
C LEU A 33 8.00 10.35 7.62
N PRO A 34 7.76 10.83 8.86
CA PRO A 34 8.53 11.91 9.45
C PRO A 34 10.04 11.63 9.44
N GLY A 35 10.82 12.62 9.06
CA GLY A 35 12.29 12.53 9.02
C GLY A 35 12.87 11.80 7.81
N THR A 36 12.06 11.19 6.94
CA THR A 36 12.50 10.66 5.65
C THR A 36 12.52 11.78 4.60
N GLY A 37 13.05 11.52 3.41
CA GLY A 37 13.15 12.55 2.36
C GLY A 37 11.81 13.17 1.98
N SER A 38 11.82 14.32 1.33
CA SER A 38 10.64 14.94 0.75
C SER A 38 10.45 14.49 -0.70
N LEU A 39 9.19 14.37 -1.14
CA LEU A 39 8.87 14.02 -2.52
C LEU A 39 9.16 15.22 -3.44
N SER A 40 10.30 15.20 -4.11
CA SER A 40 10.59 16.16 -5.18
C SER A 40 9.97 15.65 -6.47
N GLN A 41 8.99 16.34 -7.02
CA GLN A 41 8.38 15.97 -8.29
C GLN A 41 9.36 16.21 -9.44
N PRO A 42 9.78 15.19 -10.18
CA PRO A 42 10.51 15.41 -11.43
C PRO A 42 9.52 15.95 -12.46
N THR A 43 9.90 17.03 -13.12
CA THR A 43 9.09 17.74 -14.13
C THR A 43 8.80 16.90 -15.35
N ASN A 44 8.71 15.71 -15.50
CA ASN A 44 8.36 14.79 -16.60
C ASN A 44 9.12 13.46 -16.55
N SER A 45 9.45 12.93 -15.37
CA SER A 45 10.13 11.65 -15.34
C SER A 45 9.15 10.50 -15.60
N THR A 46 9.36 9.81 -16.70
CA THR A 46 8.77 8.50 -16.98
C THR A 46 9.76 7.38 -16.69
N GLN A 47 10.93 7.71 -16.13
CA GLN A 47 11.98 6.75 -15.79
C GLN A 47 12.42 6.97 -14.34
N PHE A 48 12.17 6.00 -13.49
CA PHE A 48 12.57 6.04 -12.08
C PHE A 48 12.53 4.65 -11.47
N ILE A 49 13.09 4.54 -10.26
CA ILE A 49 13.05 3.33 -9.43
C ILE A 49 12.19 3.62 -8.20
N PHE A 50 11.34 2.69 -7.81
CA PHE A 50 10.77 2.66 -6.47
C PHE A 50 11.02 1.31 -5.81
N VAL A 51 11.05 1.30 -4.48
CA VAL A 51 11.29 0.12 -3.67
C VAL A 51 10.05 -0.19 -2.85
N LEU A 52 9.79 -1.48 -2.60
CA LEU A 52 8.73 -1.92 -1.70
C LEU A 52 9.23 -3.01 -0.77
N ALA A 53 8.89 -2.87 0.52
CA ALA A 53 9.04 -3.87 1.56
C ALA A 53 7.95 -3.70 2.62
N GLY A 54 7.97 -4.51 3.67
CA GLY A 54 7.05 -4.41 4.81
C GLY A 54 7.25 -5.57 5.76
N ASP A 55 6.49 -5.59 6.87
CA ASP A 55 6.53 -6.65 7.85
C ASP A 55 7.92 -6.78 8.51
N ASN A 56 8.31 -5.74 9.23
CA ASN A 56 9.58 -5.73 9.96
C ASN A 56 9.40 -5.81 11.47
N ARG A 57 8.19 -5.93 11.96
CA ARG A 57 7.87 -5.91 13.39
C ARG A 57 8.73 -6.88 14.19
N PRO A 58 9.17 -6.52 15.40
CA PRO A 58 9.77 -7.48 16.32
C PRO A 58 8.82 -8.63 16.68
N ALA A 59 9.37 -9.77 17.09
CA ALA A 59 8.58 -10.92 17.54
C ALA A 59 7.74 -10.58 18.80
N HIS A 60 8.33 -9.81 19.73
CA HIS A 60 7.67 -9.37 20.96
C HIS A 60 7.83 -7.87 21.18
N SER A 61 6.94 -7.27 21.96
CA SER A 61 6.96 -5.83 22.25
C SER A 61 8.20 -5.35 23.01
N SER A 62 8.96 -6.25 23.65
CA SER A 62 10.22 -5.98 24.32
C SER A 62 11.45 -6.08 23.44
N ASP A 63 11.31 -6.66 22.25
CA ASP A 63 12.45 -6.96 21.38
C ASP A 63 12.79 -5.74 20.51
N PRO A 64 14.07 -5.55 20.16
CA PRO A 64 14.46 -4.54 19.18
C PRO A 64 14.06 -4.97 17.76
N GLN A 65 14.12 -4.03 16.85
CA GLN A 65 14.02 -4.33 15.41
C GLN A 65 15.15 -5.28 14.97
N SER A 66 14.85 -6.19 14.05
CA SER A 66 15.89 -7.00 13.42
C SER A 66 16.83 -6.13 12.56
N ALA A 67 17.98 -6.68 12.14
CA ALA A 67 18.90 -5.96 11.25
C ALA A 67 18.33 -5.76 9.82
N VAL A 68 17.31 -6.53 9.44
CA VAL A 68 16.79 -6.58 8.06
C VAL A 68 16.29 -5.24 7.54
N PRO A 69 15.39 -4.48 8.23
CA PRO A 69 14.95 -3.18 7.73
C PRO A 69 16.11 -2.19 7.60
N GLY A 70 17.08 -2.23 8.52
CA GLY A 70 18.30 -1.43 8.42
C GLY A 70 19.11 -1.74 7.15
N ASN A 71 19.27 -3.02 6.82
CA ASN A 71 19.95 -3.47 5.61
C ASN A 71 19.21 -3.04 4.35
N ILE A 72 17.86 -3.11 4.34
CA ILE A 72 17.04 -2.66 3.22
C ILE A 72 17.24 -1.16 2.98
N PHE A 73 17.09 -0.32 4.00
CA PHE A 73 17.23 1.14 3.83
C PHE A 73 18.65 1.56 3.46
N CYS A 74 19.68 0.87 3.98
CA CYS A 74 21.05 1.09 3.53
C CYS A 74 21.26 0.70 2.06
N ALA A 75 20.67 -0.39 1.60
CA ALA A 75 20.72 -0.78 0.20
C ALA A 75 20.04 0.28 -0.68
N VAL A 76 18.87 0.79 -0.26
CA VAL A 76 18.16 1.87 -0.95
C VAL A 76 19.02 3.12 -1.06
N GLN A 77 19.67 3.55 0.03
CA GLN A 77 20.54 4.72 0.05
C GLN A 77 21.70 4.62 -0.95
N ARG A 78 22.19 3.40 -1.20
CA ARG A 78 23.32 3.12 -2.09
C ARG A 78 22.93 2.83 -3.54
N MET A 79 21.64 2.88 -3.88
CA MET A 79 21.18 2.62 -5.24
C MET A 79 21.73 3.65 -6.24
N ASN A 80 22.16 3.16 -7.38
CA ASN A 80 22.56 3.98 -8.53
C ASN A 80 21.95 3.39 -9.82
N PRO A 81 20.98 4.06 -10.45
CA PRO A 81 20.39 5.35 -10.06
C PRO A 81 19.61 5.25 -8.73
N PRO A 82 19.43 6.38 -8.01
CA PRO A 82 18.76 6.39 -6.72
C PRO A 82 17.27 6.03 -6.86
N ALA A 83 16.70 5.39 -5.82
CA ALA A 83 15.26 5.21 -5.74
C ALA A 83 14.57 6.57 -5.54
N ALA A 84 13.40 6.73 -6.14
CA ALA A 84 12.57 7.92 -5.96
C ALA A 84 11.80 7.90 -4.64
N VAL A 85 11.27 6.73 -4.29
CA VAL A 85 10.45 6.51 -3.09
C VAL A 85 10.59 5.06 -2.59
N VAL A 86 10.29 4.87 -1.31
CA VAL A 86 10.07 3.54 -0.71
C VAL A 86 8.61 3.43 -0.29
N LEU A 87 7.98 2.29 -0.58
CA LEU A 87 6.66 1.90 -0.10
C LEU A 87 6.83 0.83 0.98
N TRP A 88 6.08 0.95 2.07
CA TRP A 88 6.11 0.00 3.17
C TRP A 88 4.71 -0.52 3.49
N THR A 89 4.55 -1.83 3.59
CA THR A 89 3.22 -2.47 3.68
C THR A 89 2.76 -2.75 5.12
N GLY A 90 3.28 -1.99 6.10
CA GLY A 90 2.82 -2.08 7.49
C GLY A 90 3.59 -3.09 8.33
N ASP A 91 3.03 -3.38 9.51
CA ASP A 91 3.61 -4.24 10.55
C ASP A 91 5.04 -3.79 10.93
N THR A 92 5.16 -2.52 11.31
CA THR A 92 6.44 -1.89 11.67
C THR A 92 6.77 -2.03 13.16
N ILE A 93 5.76 -2.32 13.99
CA ILE A 93 5.87 -2.55 15.43
C ILE A 93 5.21 -3.88 15.80
N SER A 94 5.57 -4.48 16.94
CA SER A 94 4.86 -5.66 17.42
C SER A 94 3.44 -5.33 17.91
N GLY A 95 3.18 -4.07 18.27
CA GLY A 95 1.86 -3.50 18.53
C GLY A 95 0.97 -4.30 19.47
N LYS A 96 -0.36 -4.17 19.31
CA LYS A 96 -1.41 -4.92 20.03
C LYS A 96 -1.30 -4.85 21.57
N ASP A 97 -0.61 -3.82 22.10
CA ASP A 97 -0.31 -3.68 23.53
C ASP A 97 -0.69 -2.29 24.07
N PRO A 98 -1.99 -1.92 24.05
CA PRO A 98 -2.44 -0.60 24.50
C PRO A 98 -2.20 -0.35 26.00
N GLN A 99 -1.92 -1.41 26.78
CA GLN A 99 -1.62 -1.31 28.21
C GLN A 99 -0.16 -0.88 28.46
N HIS A 100 0.73 -1.06 27.49
CA HIS A 100 2.13 -0.64 27.56
C HIS A 100 2.47 0.37 26.45
N PRO A 101 1.82 1.53 26.41
CA PRO A 101 1.96 2.49 25.31
C PRO A 101 3.41 2.94 25.14
N LYS A 102 4.21 2.97 26.22
CA LYS A 102 5.63 3.34 26.11
C LYS A 102 6.41 2.43 25.16
N ARG A 103 6.18 1.12 25.20
CA ARG A 103 6.86 0.16 24.30
C ARG A 103 6.51 0.43 22.84
N MET A 104 5.23 0.66 22.54
CA MET A 104 4.80 0.99 21.19
C MET A 104 5.41 2.33 20.72
N HIS A 105 5.45 3.35 21.59
CA HIS A 105 6.12 4.62 21.28
C HIS A 105 7.61 4.43 20.95
N ASP A 106 8.31 3.60 21.72
CA ASP A 106 9.73 3.35 21.52
C ASP A 106 9.97 2.59 20.20
N GLN A 107 9.15 1.59 19.86
CA GLN A 107 9.23 0.85 18.59
C GLN A 107 8.95 1.74 17.37
N TYR A 108 7.95 2.63 17.42
CA TYR A 108 7.74 3.61 16.36
C TYR A 108 8.95 4.51 16.14
N LYS A 109 9.55 5.02 17.23
CA LYS A 109 10.74 5.87 17.15
C LYS A 109 11.94 5.12 16.58
N GLU A 110 12.12 3.86 16.99
CA GLU A 110 13.18 3.00 16.46
C GLU A 110 13.02 2.79 14.97
N PHE A 111 11.81 2.38 14.51
CA PHE A 111 11.55 2.20 13.09
C PHE A 111 11.75 3.50 12.29
N LEU A 112 11.23 4.63 12.76
CA LEU A 112 11.43 5.92 12.11
C LEU A 112 12.92 6.28 12.01
N GLY A 113 13.70 6.04 13.07
CA GLY A 113 15.15 6.25 13.06
C GLY A 113 15.87 5.37 12.04
N ILE A 114 15.38 4.14 11.82
CA ILE A 114 15.90 3.24 10.79
C ILE A 114 15.48 3.72 9.39
N ALA A 115 14.23 4.12 9.19
CA ALA A 115 13.68 4.54 7.92
C ALA A 115 14.36 5.82 7.37
N THR A 116 14.84 6.73 8.23
CA THR A 116 15.58 7.92 7.82
C THR A 116 16.84 7.60 7.02
N ARG A 117 17.40 6.39 7.18
CA ARG A 117 18.60 5.94 6.44
C ARG A 117 18.34 5.77 4.94
N ALA A 118 17.10 5.65 4.51
CA ALA A 118 16.77 5.54 3.10
C ALA A 118 17.26 6.75 2.27
N GLY A 119 17.32 7.94 2.88
CA GLY A 119 17.66 9.19 2.20
C GLY A 119 16.61 9.65 1.17
N VAL A 120 15.50 8.93 1.05
CA VAL A 120 14.38 9.20 0.13
C VAL A 120 13.06 9.09 0.89
N PRO A 121 11.94 9.65 0.35
CA PRO A 121 10.64 9.54 1.01
C PRO A 121 10.21 8.08 1.19
N VAL A 122 9.74 7.74 2.39
CA VAL A 122 9.15 6.44 2.73
C VAL A 122 7.68 6.63 3.01
N PHE A 123 6.81 5.88 2.33
CA PHE A 123 5.37 5.90 2.51
C PHE A 123 4.91 4.58 3.12
N ASN A 124 4.07 4.62 4.15
CA ASN A 124 3.62 3.44 4.86
C ASN A 124 2.10 3.25 4.75
N ALA A 125 1.66 2.00 4.55
CA ALA A 125 0.30 1.57 4.83
C ALA A 125 0.27 0.91 6.21
N PRO A 126 -0.82 1.03 6.99
CA PRO A 126 -0.89 0.40 8.29
C PRO A 126 -1.03 -1.13 8.20
N GLY A 127 -0.46 -1.84 9.16
CA GLY A 127 -0.69 -3.25 9.39
C GLY A 127 -1.55 -3.52 10.63
N ASN A 128 -1.97 -4.77 10.81
CA ASN A 128 -2.83 -5.14 11.92
C ASN A 128 -2.11 -4.99 13.28
N HIS A 129 -0.80 -5.08 13.33
CA HIS A 129 -0.04 -4.83 14.53
C HIS A 129 -0.03 -3.37 14.98
N GLU A 130 -0.21 -2.43 14.07
CA GLU A 130 -0.40 -1.01 14.38
C GLU A 130 -1.83 -0.66 14.76
N MET A 131 -2.82 -1.39 14.27
CA MET A 131 -4.22 -0.99 14.34
C MET A 131 -5.04 -1.73 15.37
N ASP A 132 -4.70 -3.00 15.61
CA ASP A 132 -5.43 -3.85 16.54
C ASP A 132 -4.95 -3.66 17.98
N ASP A 133 -5.85 -3.86 18.92
CA ASP A 133 -5.53 -3.95 20.35
C ASP A 133 -5.22 -5.39 20.79
N SER A 134 -5.09 -5.62 22.09
CA SER A 134 -4.81 -6.95 22.65
C SER A 134 -5.90 -8.00 22.38
N THR A 135 -7.06 -7.59 21.90
CA THR A 135 -8.16 -8.47 21.47
C THR A 135 -8.12 -8.79 19.99
N GLU A 136 -7.09 -8.32 19.27
CA GLU A 136 -6.91 -8.44 17.83
C GLU A 136 -8.06 -7.81 17.03
N THR A 137 -8.60 -6.70 17.53
CA THR A 137 -9.62 -5.90 16.84
C THR A 137 -9.12 -4.48 16.61
N PRO A 138 -9.52 -3.82 15.51
CA PRO A 138 -9.16 -2.44 15.24
C PRO A 138 -9.60 -1.51 16.37
N SER A 139 -8.67 -0.71 16.87
CA SER A 139 -8.86 0.14 18.04
C SER A 139 -8.59 1.61 17.73
N LYS A 140 -9.49 2.49 18.25
CA LYS A 140 -9.28 3.94 18.11
C LYS A 140 -7.97 4.40 18.74
N VAL A 141 -7.59 3.83 19.88
CA VAL A 141 -6.34 4.17 20.58
C VAL A 141 -5.13 3.84 19.72
N MET A 142 -5.13 2.67 19.09
CA MET A 142 -4.07 2.23 18.21
C MET A 142 -4.01 3.07 16.94
N LYS A 143 -5.15 3.36 16.33
CA LYS A 143 -5.23 4.25 15.14
C LYS A 143 -4.75 5.67 15.42
N ASP A 144 -5.07 6.23 16.59
CA ASP A 144 -4.60 7.56 16.97
C ASP A 144 -3.08 7.56 17.24
N LEU A 145 -2.55 6.47 17.81
CA LEU A 145 -1.11 6.29 18.00
C LEU A 145 -0.38 6.19 16.65
N TYR A 146 -0.90 5.40 15.71
CA TYR A 146 -0.37 5.33 14.35
C TYR A 146 -0.31 6.72 13.70
N ARG A 147 -1.42 7.46 13.69
CA ARG A 147 -1.48 8.81 13.09
C ARG A 147 -0.46 9.77 13.70
N LYS A 148 -0.15 9.61 14.98
CA LYS A 148 0.85 10.43 15.67
C LYS A 148 2.27 10.22 15.12
N TYR A 149 2.61 9.00 14.69
CA TYR A 149 3.96 8.65 14.26
C TYR A 149 4.10 8.49 12.75
N MET A 150 3.09 7.94 12.08
CA MET A 150 3.20 7.41 10.72
C MET A 150 2.43 8.22 9.67
N ALA A 151 1.70 9.25 10.04
CA ALA A 151 0.85 10.07 9.19
C ALA A 151 -0.54 9.47 8.88
N GLY A 152 -1.04 9.58 7.64
CA GLY A 152 -2.36 9.08 7.26
C GLY A 152 -2.43 7.55 7.21
N THR A 153 -3.62 6.97 7.45
CA THR A 153 -3.80 5.52 7.36
C THR A 153 -4.07 5.06 5.92
N TYR A 154 -4.58 5.95 5.07
CA TYR A 154 -4.73 5.73 3.63
C TYR A 154 -4.57 7.06 2.90
N GLY A 155 -4.26 6.99 1.62
CA GLY A 155 -4.07 8.17 0.79
C GLY A 155 -3.32 7.85 -0.48
N ALA A 156 -3.00 8.89 -1.24
CA ALA A 156 -2.31 8.71 -2.51
C ALA A 156 -1.37 9.86 -2.83
N PHE A 157 -0.38 9.57 -3.68
CA PHE A 157 0.51 10.56 -4.26
C PHE A 157 0.86 10.16 -5.70
N SER A 158 1.41 11.09 -6.47
CA SER A 158 1.92 10.78 -7.80
C SER A 158 3.40 11.07 -7.89
N TYR A 159 4.12 10.27 -8.67
CA TYR A 159 5.50 10.52 -9.04
C TYR A 159 5.71 10.14 -10.51
N GLY A 160 6.17 11.09 -11.30
CA GLY A 160 6.28 10.90 -12.73
C GLY A 160 4.93 10.51 -13.36
N ASN A 161 4.91 9.43 -14.11
CA ASN A 161 3.72 8.89 -14.79
C ASN A 161 2.95 7.84 -13.98
N THR A 162 3.22 7.74 -12.68
CA THR A 162 2.66 6.70 -11.81
C THR A 162 1.88 7.30 -10.63
N ARG A 163 0.68 6.77 -10.39
CA ARG A 163 -0.12 7.01 -9.17
C ARG A 163 0.13 5.92 -8.16
N PHE A 164 0.44 6.28 -6.93
CA PHE A 164 0.63 5.40 -5.79
C PHE A 164 -0.51 5.58 -4.80
N ILE A 165 -1.17 4.48 -4.40
CA ILE A 165 -2.32 4.51 -3.50
C ILE A 165 -2.07 3.53 -2.35
N ALA A 166 -2.03 4.05 -1.12
CA ALA A 166 -2.05 3.26 0.10
C ALA A 166 -3.48 3.05 0.56
N LEU A 167 -3.82 1.82 0.91
CA LEU A 167 -5.12 1.47 1.49
C LEU A 167 -4.94 1.02 2.94
N ASP A 168 -5.86 1.46 3.80
CA ASP A 168 -6.03 0.94 5.16
C ASP A 168 -6.92 -0.30 5.08
N SER A 169 -6.31 -1.47 5.18
CA SER A 169 -6.99 -2.76 5.20
C SER A 169 -7.42 -3.20 6.61
N GLU A 170 -7.10 -2.38 7.63
CA GLU A 170 -7.27 -2.69 9.04
C GLU A 170 -8.59 -2.11 9.57
N ASN A 171 -9.71 -2.57 9.01
CA ASN A 171 -11.04 -2.17 9.44
C ASN A 171 -11.86 -3.41 9.78
N GLU A 172 -12.88 -3.22 10.62
CA GLU A 172 -13.80 -4.31 10.92
C GLU A 172 -14.54 -4.76 9.66
N PRO A 173 -14.60 -6.08 9.41
CA PRO A 173 -15.40 -6.63 8.33
C PRO A 173 -16.86 -6.19 8.43
N SER A 174 -17.52 -6.01 7.32
CA SER A 174 -18.96 -5.74 7.27
C SER A 174 -19.76 -7.02 7.59
N GLY A 175 -19.64 -7.50 8.81
CA GLY A 175 -20.28 -8.72 9.31
C GLY A 175 -19.52 -9.20 10.54
N ALA A 176 -20.23 -9.62 11.58
CA ALA A 176 -19.66 -10.02 12.86
C ALA A 176 -18.43 -10.92 12.69
N ALA A 177 -17.32 -10.57 13.35
CA ALA A 177 -16.16 -11.42 13.46
C ALA A 177 -16.60 -12.84 13.85
N LYS A 178 -16.34 -13.83 13.01
CA LYS A 178 -16.61 -15.22 13.38
C LYS A 178 -15.53 -15.64 14.37
N SER A 179 -15.92 -15.76 15.64
CA SER A 179 -15.04 -16.39 16.62
C SER A 179 -14.78 -17.83 16.20
N VAL A 180 -13.57 -18.16 15.87
CA VAL A 180 -13.13 -19.53 15.66
C VAL A 180 -12.63 -20.05 16.99
N THR A 181 -13.42 -20.91 17.63
CA THR A 181 -13.00 -21.62 18.84
C THR A 181 -12.00 -22.70 18.44
N THR A 182 -10.75 -22.59 18.87
CA THR A 182 -9.77 -23.67 18.72
C THR A 182 -10.09 -24.81 19.68
N ALA A 183 -9.61 -26.03 19.39
CA ALA A 183 -9.81 -27.21 20.25
C ALA A 183 -9.27 -27.06 21.68
N GLU A 184 -8.50 -26.01 21.96
CA GLU A 184 -7.86 -25.69 23.24
C GLU A 184 -8.58 -24.55 23.99
N GLY A 185 -9.76 -24.11 23.52
CA GLY A 185 -10.60 -23.15 24.24
C GLY A 185 -10.12 -21.70 24.26
N GLN A 186 -9.06 -21.36 23.55
CA GLN A 186 -8.62 -19.98 23.35
C GLN A 186 -8.93 -19.55 21.91
N ALA A 187 -9.97 -18.75 21.75
CA ALA A 187 -10.29 -18.15 20.46
C ALA A 187 -9.28 -17.05 20.14
N LYS A 188 -8.24 -17.37 19.37
CA LYS A 188 -7.51 -16.35 18.62
C LYS A 188 -8.27 -16.09 17.33
N VAL A 189 -9.03 -15.03 17.30
CA VAL A 189 -9.71 -14.56 16.09
C VAL A 189 -8.85 -13.43 15.53
N GLN A 190 -7.99 -13.76 14.57
CA GLN A 190 -7.46 -12.74 13.68
C GLN A 190 -8.63 -12.33 12.77
N ALA A 191 -9.08 -11.09 12.88
CA ALA A 191 -10.08 -10.57 11.98
C ALA A 191 -9.47 -10.46 10.57
N PRO A 192 -10.14 -10.94 9.52
CA PRO A 192 -9.70 -10.68 8.16
C PRO A 192 -9.70 -9.18 7.90
N GLY A 193 -8.77 -8.70 7.10
CA GLY A 193 -8.74 -7.29 6.70
C GLY A 193 -10.02 -6.87 5.97
N ALA A 194 -10.37 -5.60 6.05
CA ALA A 194 -11.54 -5.05 5.36
C ALA A 194 -11.32 -3.61 4.90
N ILE A 195 -12.06 -3.21 3.86
CA ILE A 195 -12.04 -1.84 3.33
C ILE A 195 -13.37 -1.14 3.63
N THR A 196 -13.30 0.05 4.22
CA THR A 196 -14.52 0.83 4.51
C THR A 196 -15.19 1.34 3.24
N LYS A 197 -16.52 1.51 3.29
CA LYS A 197 -17.30 2.08 2.16
C LYS A 197 -16.80 3.48 1.78
N THR A 198 -16.39 4.29 2.76
CA THR A 198 -15.84 5.63 2.52
C THR A 198 -14.53 5.55 1.73
N GLN A 199 -13.61 4.70 2.17
CA GLN A 199 -12.33 4.52 1.47
C GLN A 199 -12.53 3.95 0.06
N LEU A 200 -13.46 2.98 -0.10
CA LEU A 200 -13.80 2.41 -1.39
C LEU A 200 -14.35 3.47 -2.37
N LYS A 201 -15.21 4.38 -1.88
CA LYS A 201 -15.72 5.49 -2.71
C LYS A 201 -14.60 6.40 -3.16
N LEU A 202 -13.74 6.84 -2.24
CA LEU A 202 -12.58 7.69 -2.56
C LEU A 202 -11.61 7.01 -3.53
N LEU A 203 -11.35 5.73 -3.34
CA LEU A 203 -10.53 4.92 -4.24
C LEU A 203 -11.09 4.88 -5.65
N LYS A 204 -12.39 4.64 -5.80
CA LYS A 204 -13.07 4.62 -7.10
C LYS A 204 -12.96 5.97 -7.80
N ASP A 205 -13.22 7.07 -7.07
CA ASP A 205 -13.16 8.42 -7.59
C ASP A 205 -11.71 8.79 -8.00
N ASP A 206 -10.71 8.37 -7.22
CA ASP A 206 -9.29 8.60 -7.51
C ASP A 206 -8.83 7.81 -8.76
N LEU A 207 -9.23 6.53 -8.87
CA LEU A 207 -8.93 5.73 -10.06
C LEU A 207 -9.54 6.33 -11.32
N GLU A 208 -10.78 6.82 -11.25
CA GLU A 208 -11.43 7.48 -12.38
C GLU A 208 -10.71 8.77 -12.76
N ALA A 209 -10.34 9.61 -11.78
CA ALA A 209 -9.61 10.85 -12.01
C ALA A 209 -8.21 10.63 -12.61
N ASN A 210 -7.59 9.49 -12.33
CA ASN A 210 -6.23 9.14 -12.75
C ASN A 210 -6.18 8.04 -13.83
N LYS A 211 -7.27 7.75 -14.51
CA LYS A 211 -7.33 6.68 -15.53
C LYS A 211 -6.43 6.89 -16.75
N SER A 212 -5.94 8.11 -16.98
CA SER A 212 -4.97 8.45 -18.01
C SER A 212 -3.51 8.31 -17.57
N MET A 213 -3.23 8.09 -16.28
CA MET A 213 -1.88 7.79 -15.82
C MET A 213 -1.40 6.47 -16.43
N ALA A 214 -0.09 6.37 -16.72
CA ALA A 214 0.45 5.14 -17.30
C ALA A 214 0.33 3.95 -16.32
N HIS A 215 0.52 4.22 -15.03
CA HIS A 215 0.50 3.20 -13.99
C HIS A 215 -0.24 3.66 -12.74
N VAL A 216 -0.92 2.72 -12.10
CA VAL A 216 -1.40 2.82 -10.72
C VAL A 216 -0.81 1.65 -9.94
N ILE A 217 -0.15 1.96 -8.83
CA ILE A 217 0.40 0.99 -7.87
C ILE A 217 -0.42 1.11 -6.59
N ILE A 218 -1.02 0.01 -6.17
CA ILE A 218 -1.80 -0.07 -4.94
C ILE A 218 -1.01 -0.88 -3.93
N PHE A 219 -0.88 -0.38 -2.71
CA PHE A 219 -0.24 -1.12 -1.63
C PHE A 219 -1.07 -1.04 -0.35
N MET A 220 -1.10 -2.15 0.40
CA MET A 220 -1.85 -2.31 1.64
C MET A 220 -1.23 -3.45 2.45
N HIS A 221 -1.73 -3.69 3.65
CA HIS A 221 -1.20 -4.79 4.46
C HIS A 221 -1.85 -6.13 4.14
N HIS A 222 -3.17 -6.31 4.35
CA HIS A 222 -3.83 -7.58 4.06
C HIS A 222 -3.95 -7.86 2.55
N PRO A 223 -3.59 -9.06 2.09
CA PRO A 223 -3.63 -9.40 0.67
C PRO A 223 -5.05 -9.52 0.10
N VAL A 224 -5.24 -8.98 -1.11
CA VAL A 224 -6.42 -9.31 -1.95
C VAL A 224 -6.33 -10.77 -2.42
N LYS A 225 -5.12 -11.19 -2.82
CA LYS A 225 -4.79 -12.58 -3.20
C LYS A 225 -3.76 -13.12 -2.21
N ALA A 226 -4.23 -13.71 -1.14
CA ALA A 226 -3.40 -14.30 -0.10
C ALA A 226 -2.89 -15.71 -0.50
N TYR A 227 -1.72 -16.10 -0.01
CA TYR A 227 -1.23 -17.47 -0.07
C TYR A 227 -2.12 -18.39 0.79
N GLU A 228 -2.38 -17.97 2.04
CA GLU A 228 -3.39 -18.63 2.87
C GLU A 228 -4.67 -17.78 2.90
N LYS A 229 -5.78 -18.37 2.44
CA LYS A 229 -7.07 -17.66 2.32
C LYS A 229 -7.51 -16.92 3.60
N LYS A 230 -7.17 -17.46 4.77
CA LYS A 230 -7.53 -16.90 6.09
C LYS A 230 -6.78 -15.59 6.40
N ASP A 231 -5.61 -15.38 5.78
CA ASP A 231 -4.72 -14.24 6.01
C ASP A 231 -5.01 -13.06 5.05
N GLY A 232 -6.06 -13.20 4.22
CA GLY A 232 -6.47 -12.16 3.27
C GLY A 232 -7.57 -11.24 3.77
N LEU A 233 -8.09 -10.44 2.86
CA LEU A 233 -9.28 -9.63 3.06
C LEU A 233 -10.53 -10.51 3.23
N ASP A 234 -11.56 -9.97 3.90
CA ASP A 234 -12.90 -10.57 3.86
C ASP A 234 -13.41 -10.71 2.43
N GLU A 235 -14.27 -11.71 2.18
CA GLU A 235 -14.71 -12.04 0.82
C GLU A 235 -15.44 -10.88 0.12
N ALA A 236 -16.12 -10.01 0.87
CA ALA A 236 -16.86 -8.88 0.29
C ALA A 236 -15.88 -7.77 -0.16
N SER A 237 -14.90 -7.41 0.68
CA SER A 237 -13.84 -6.45 0.34
C SER A 237 -12.98 -6.98 -0.80
N LYS A 238 -12.56 -8.25 -0.73
CA LYS A 238 -11.78 -8.93 -1.77
C LYS A 238 -12.46 -8.85 -3.12
N LYS A 239 -13.73 -9.36 -3.21
CA LYS A 239 -14.45 -9.36 -4.48
C LYS A 239 -14.65 -7.95 -5.03
N THR A 240 -14.98 -6.99 -4.17
CA THR A 240 -15.21 -5.60 -4.58
C THR A 240 -13.93 -4.98 -5.15
N LEU A 241 -12.77 -5.22 -4.51
CA LEU A 241 -11.49 -4.71 -5.00
C LEU A 241 -11.03 -5.41 -6.28
N GLU A 242 -11.22 -6.74 -6.40
CA GLU A 242 -10.91 -7.49 -7.62
C GLU A 242 -11.68 -6.93 -8.82
N ASP A 243 -12.99 -6.76 -8.68
CA ASP A 243 -13.87 -6.21 -9.74
C ASP A 243 -13.46 -4.77 -10.09
N LEU A 244 -13.18 -3.94 -9.07
CA LEU A 244 -12.76 -2.57 -9.26
C LEU A 244 -11.43 -2.49 -10.00
N PHE A 245 -10.40 -3.19 -9.55
CA PHE A 245 -9.07 -3.15 -10.16
C PHE A 245 -9.04 -3.76 -11.58
N ALA A 246 -9.88 -4.75 -11.85
CA ALA A 246 -10.03 -5.29 -13.19
C ALA A 246 -10.62 -4.27 -14.18
N SER A 247 -11.46 -3.34 -13.70
CA SER A 247 -12.11 -2.34 -14.55
C SER A 247 -11.18 -1.20 -14.96
N TYR A 248 -10.06 -0.96 -14.25
CA TYR A 248 -9.08 0.08 -14.56
C TYR A 248 -7.80 -0.52 -15.17
N LYS A 249 -7.61 -0.33 -16.45
CA LYS A 249 -6.53 -0.93 -17.24
C LYS A 249 -5.11 -0.52 -16.81
N ASN A 250 -4.98 0.63 -16.16
CA ASN A 250 -3.72 1.18 -15.71
C ASN A 250 -3.34 0.76 -14.27
N VAL A 251 -4.18 -0.01 -13.56
CA VAL A 251 -3.76 -0.66 -12.31
C VAL A 251 -2.76 -1.75 -12.64
N SER A 252 -1.48 -1.51 -12.40
CA SER A 252 -0.37 -2.39 -12.79
C SER A 252 -0.09 -3.46 -11.73
N TYR A 253 0.00 -3.03 -10.47
CA TYR A 253 0.28 -3.89 -9.33
C TYR A 253 -0.62 -3.60 -8.14
N VAL A 254 -0.97 -4.66 -7.41
CA VAL A 254 -1.58 -4.63 -6.08
C VAL A 254 -0.67 -5.43 -5.16
N ILE A 255 -0.01 -4.78 -4.21
CA ILE A 255 1.06 -5.37 -3.41
C ILE A 255 0.71 -5.28 -1.93
N SER A 256 0.91 -6.38 -1.22
CA SER A 256 0.55 -6.52 0.18
C SER A 256 1.68 -7.14 0.99
N GLY A 257 1.57 -7.09 2.32
CA GLY A 257 2.43 -7.75 3.29
C GLY A 257 1.72 -8.89 4.00
N HIS A 258 1.78 -8.86 5.35
CA HIS A 258 1.05 -9.70 6.29
C HIS A 258 1.50 -11.16 6.39
N GLU A 259 1.78 -11.84 5.31
CA GLU A 259 2.08 -13.28 5.31
C GLU A 259 3.56 -13.61 5.55
N HIS A 260 4.41 -12.62 5.84
CA HIS A 260 5.85 -12.76 6.14
C HIS A 260 6.60 -13.68 5.15
N MET A 261 6.28 -13.53 3.87
CA MET A 261 6.87 -14.29 2.76
C MET A 261 6.77 -13.53 1.46
N TYR A 262 7.40 -14.02 0.42
CA TYR A 262 7.14 -13.62 -0.95
C TYR A 262 6.15 -14.60 -1.62
N PHE A 263 5.11 -14.05 -2.25
CA PHE A 263 4.16 -14.83 -3.04
C PHE A 263 3.64 -14.00 -4.23
N ASN A 264 3.46 -14.65 -5.37
CA ASN A 264 2.73 -14.09 -6.49
C ASN A 264 1.54 -14.97 -6.86
N SER A 265 0.39 -14.35 -7.13
CA SER A 265 -0.87 -15.04 -7.38
C SER A 265 -0.99 -15.64 -8.80
N GLN A 266 -0.05 -15.35 -9.69
CA GLN A 266 -0.09 -15.84 -11.08
C GLN A 266 0.51 -17.22 -11.24
N GLY A 267 1.00 -17.82 -10.12
CA GLY A 267 1.48 -19.19 -10.07
C GLY A 267 3.00 -19.37 -10.15
N PRO A 268 3.47 -20.59 -9.90
CA PRO A 268 4.80 -20.89 -9.41
C PRO A 268 5.84 -21.17 -10.49
N LYS A 269 5.78 -20.54 -11.66
CA LYS A 269 6.82 -20.85 -12.66
C LYS A 269 8.23 -20.51 -12.17
N ASP A 270 8.34 -19.50 -11.31
CA ASP A 270 9.55 -19.19 -10.57
C ASP A 270 9.15 -18.34 -9.35
N LEU A 271 9.27 -18.91 -8.14
CA LEU A 271 8.99 -18.21 -6.88
C LEU A 271 9.90 -17.00 -6.63
N PHE A 272 10.98 -16.87 -7.39
CA PHE A 272 12.00 -15.85 -7.15
C PHE A 272 12.01 -14.73 -8.19
N THR A 273 11.26 -14.88 -9.29
CA THR A 273 11.14 -13.85 -10.32
C THR A 273 9.75 -13.25 -10.26
N PRO A 274 9.60 -11.99 -9.78
CA PRO A 274 8.31 -11.33 -9.76
C PRO A 274 7.78 -11.21 -11.20
N PRO A 275 6.49 -11.51 -11.42
CA PRO A 275 5.90 -11.33 -12.74
C PRO A 275 5.87 -9.85 -13.14
N PRO A 276 6.00 -9.53 -14.43
CA PRO A 276 5.87 -8.15 -14.91
C PRO A 276 4.47 -7.59 -14.62
N ALA A 277 4.32 -6.29 -14.72
CA ALA A 277 3.02 -5.68 -14.79
C ALA A 277 2.20 -6.33 -15.91
N ARG A 278 0.87 -6.38 -15.76
CA ARG A 278 0.03 -6.95 -16.81
C ARG A 278 0.31 -6.29 -18.16
N ALA A 279 0.64 -7.10 -19.15
CA ALA A 279 0.88 -6.63 -20.51
C ALA A 279 -0.43 -6.44 -21.29
N ASP A 280 -1.43 -7.28 -21.00
CA ASP A 280 -2.77 -7.23 -21.62
C ASP A 280 -3.75 -6.54 -20.65
N PRO A 281 -4.32 -5.39 -21.05
CA PRO A 281 -5.33 -4.70 -20.24
C PRO A 281 -6.61 -5.52 -19.97
N ALA A 282 -6.85 -6.62 -20.69
CA ALA A 282 -7.95 -7.54 -20.41
C ALA A 282 -7.65 -8.50 -19.25
N GLN A 283 -6.38 -8.63 -18.86
CA GLN A 283 -5.99 -9.44 -17.71
C GLN A 283 -6.11 -8.64 -16.39
N PRO A 284 -6.31 -9.29 -15.25
CA PRO A 284 -6.28 -8.62 -13.96
C PRO A 284 -4.89 -8.04 -13.67
N PRO A 285 -4.78 -7.05 -12.74
CA PRO A 285 -3.47 -6.56 -12.29
C PRO A 285 -2.61 -7.68 -11.67
N THR A 286 -1.32 -7.44 -11.59
CA THR A 286 -0.42 -8.36 -10.89
C THR A 286 -0.55 -8.19 -9.39
N TYR A 287 -0.91 -9.29 -8.68
CA TYR A 287 -1.02 -9.32 -7.22
C TYR A 287 0.23 -9.96 -6.62
N LEU A 288 0.85 -9.27 -5.66
CA LEU A 288 2.06 -9.74 -4.96
C LEU A 288 1.86 -9.66 -3.45
N VAL A 289 2.45 -10.60 -2.73
CA VAL A 289 2.71 -10.50 -1.29
C VAL A 289 4.21 -10.33 -1.10
N SER A 290 4.63 -9.36 -0.30
CA SER A 290 6.03 -9.05 -0.01
C SER A 290 6.17 -8.63 1.46
N GLY A 291 6.18 -9.63 2.35
CA GLY A 291 6.25 -9.49 3.81
C GLY A 291 7.58 -9.94 4.41
N GLY A 292 8.68 -9.81 3.67
CA GLY A 292 10.01 -10.27 4.11
C GLY A 292 10.90 -9.19 4.70
N GLY A 293 10.34 -8.11 5.28
CA GLY A 293 11.08 -6.93 5.75
C GLY A 293 11.77 -7.08 7.11
N GLY A 294 11.65 -8.23 7.80
CA GLY A 294 12.38 -8.47 9.05
C GLY A 294 11.59 -9.08 10.20
N ALA A 295 10.27 -9.21 10.07
CA ALA A 295 9.45 -9.97 11.01
C ALA A 295 9.76 -11.47 10.96
N PRO A 296 9.44 -12.26 12.01
CA PRO A 296 9.61 -13.70 11.98
C PRO A 296 8.94 -14.31 10.74
N LEU A 297 9.71 -15.03 9.96
CA LEU A 297 9.24 -15.62 8.70
C LEU A 297 8.26 -16.78 8.92
N LYS A 298 7.40 -17.01 7.94
CA LYS A 298 6.47 -18.15 7.94
C LYS A 298 7.24 -19.46 7.78
N SER A 299 7.23 -20.31 8.82
CA SER A 299 8.02 -21.54 8.84
C SER A 299 7.65 -22.52 7.73
N ASN A 300 8.65 -23.18 7.14
CA ASN A 300 8.49 -24.26 6.15
C ASN A 300 7.62 -23.92 4.93
N THR A 301 7.53 -22.63 4.57
CA THR A 301 6.71 -22.18 3.45
C THR A 301 7.64 -21.72 2.31
N PRO A 302 7.40 -22.16 1.06
CA PRO A 302 8.11 -21.61 -0.09
C PRO A 302 7.93 -20.08 -0.14
N GLY A 303 9.01 -19.33 -0.39
CA GLY A 303 8.98 -17.87 -0.39
C GLY A 303 9.28 -17.22 0.96
N SER A 304 9.43 -18.00 2.05
CA SER A 304 9.83 -17.50 3.37
C SER A 304 11.32 -17.20 3.43
N PHE A 305 11.68 -15.98 3.09
CA PHE A 305 13.02 -15.42 3.21
C PHE A 305 12.94 -13.89 3.30
N PHE A 306 13.94 -13.26 3.90
CA PHE A 306 14.00 -11.80 3.96
C PHE A 306 14.31 -11.21 2.59
N HIS A 307 13.52 -10.19 2.20
CA HIS A 307 13.60 -9.59 0.87
C HIS A 307 12.95 -8.22 0.81
N TYR A 308 13.23 -7.53 -0.28
CA TYR A 308 12.48 -6.37 -0.76
C TYR A 308 12.34 -6.45 -2.28
N LEU A 309 11.42 -5.67 -2.82
CA LEU A 309 11.19 -5.55 -4.26
C LEU A 309 11.71 -4.21 -4.77
N VAL A 310 12.35 -4.25 -5.93
CA VAL A 310 12.78 -3.07 -6.69
C VAL A 310 11.98 -3.04 -7.99
N PHE A 311 11.38 -1.91 -8.28
CA PHE A 311 10.62 -1.70 -9.51
C PHE A 311 11.27 -0.60 -10.34
N THR A 312 11.67 -0.93 -11.56
CA THR A 312 12.16 0.04 -12.54
C THR A 312 11.02 0.43 -13.48
N VAL A 313 10.60 1.68 -13.41
CA VAL A 313 9.63 2.26 -14.34
C VAL A 313 10.37 2.84 -15.53
N ASN A 314 9.92 2.50 -16.75
CA ASN A 314 10.44 3.04 -18.00
C ASN A 314 9.28 3.24 -18.97
N GLY A 315 8.75 4.45 -19.03
CA GLY A 315 7.58 4.77 -19.85
C GLY A 315 6.35 3.97 -19.40
N ASN A 316 5.85 3.12 -20.27
CA ASN A 316 4.70 2.25 -20.02
C ASN A 316 5.08 0.85 -19.51
N GLN A 317 6.35 0.64 -19.18
CA GLN A 317 6.84 -0.64 -18.66
C GLN A 317 7.29 -0.51 -17.20
N ILE A 318 7.00 -1.54 -16.40
CA ILE A 318 7.53 -1.71 -15.06
C ILE A 318 8.18 -3.07 -14.98
N THR A 319 9.45 -3.10 -14.62
CA THR A 319 10.23 -4.32 -14.42
C THR A 319 10.50 -4.51 -12.93
N PRO A 320 9.94 -5.53 -12.27
CA PRO A 320 10.21 -5.85 -10.89
C PRO A 320 11.47 -6.71 -10.76
N SER A 321 12.15 -6.58 -9.62
CA SER A 321 13.25 -7.44 -9.18
C SER A 321 13.09 -7.77 -7.72
N LEU A 322 13.32 -9.02 -7.34
CA LEU A 322 13.31 -9.47 -5.94
C LEU A 322 14.74 -9.56 -5.44
N ILE A 323 15.03 -8.89 -4.33
CA ILE A 323 16.36 -8.85 -3.72
C ILE A 323 16.29 -9.50 -2.34
N LYS A 324 17.05 -10.57 -2.14
CA LYS A 324 17.19 -11.24 -0.83
C LYS A 324 18.07 -10.42 0.09
N VAL A 325 17.72 -10.40 1.37
CA VAL A 325 18.42 -9.63 2.42
C VAL A 325 18.99 -10.61 3.45
N PRO A 326 20.28 -10.48 3.85
CA PRO A 326 20.82 -11.27 4.95
C PRO A 326 20.29 -10.78 6.31
N GLU A 327 20.21 -11.70 7.28
CA GLU A 327 19.81 -11.39 8.67
C GLU A 327 20.91 -10.63 9.44
N ILE A 328 22.17 -10.83 9.05
CA ILE A 328 23.31 -10.14 9.70
C ILE A 328 23.36 -8.68 9.29
N ASN A 329 23.77 -7.81 10.23
CA ASN A 329 23.91 -6.39 9.93
C ASN A 329 25.09 -6.16 8.97
N ASN A 330 24.76 -5.84 7.71
CA ASN A 330 25.73 -5.45 6.68
C ASN A 330 25.77 -3.93 6.44
N CYS A 331 25.02 -3.17 7.24
CA CYS A 331 24.98 -1.72 7.19
C CYS A 331 26.10 -1.16 8.04
N THR A 332 27.34 -1.37 7.66
CA THR A 332 28.47 -0.62 8.24
C THR A 332 28.40 0.82 7.74
N GLN A 333 28.45 1.75 8.69
CA GLN A 333 28.49 3.20 8.44
C GLN A 333 29.69 3.60 7.57
#